data_9d51945e481b2789009c3917e99c6e7c
#
_entry.id   9d51945e481b2789009c3917e99c6e7c
#
_cell.length_a   1.000
_cell.length_b   1.000
_cell.length_c   1.000
_cell.angle_alpha   90.00
_cell.angle_beta   90.00
_cell.angle_gamma   90.00
#
_symmetry.space_group_name_H-M   'P 1'
#
loop_
_entity.id
_entity.type
_entity.pdbx_description
1 polymer ?
#
loop_
_entity_poly.entity_id
_entity_poly.type
_entity_poly.pdbx_seq_one_letter_code
_entity_poly.pdbx_strand_id
1 'polypeptide(L)'
;QFQVYLLQIILKVELKDFISAKEKIKTLLSCYKKLLKDKIYSVDKDLISIINDIIDNKLVEEKIRAFIKTYSDTINPSRTTVIDYFSWVKKFLK
;
A
#
# COMPACT_ATOMS: atom_id res chain seq x y z
N GLN A 1 14.31 5.32 3.20
CA GLN A 1 13.65 4.28 3.97
C GLN A 1 12.31 3.91 3.35
N PHE A 2 12.04 2.62 3.33
CA PHE A 2 10.87 2.07 2.67
C PHE A 2 9.55 2.65 3.19
N GLN A 3 9.37 2.66 4.51
CA GLN A 3 8.11 3.11 5.11
C GLN A 3 7.87 4.60 4.90
N VAL A 4 8.93 5.39 4.96
CA VAL A 4 8.82 6.83 4.69
C VAL A 4 8.39 7.06 3.24
N TYR A 5 8.95 6.30 2.33
CA TYR A 5 8.61 6.40 0.92
C TYR A 5 7.16 6.01 0.67
N LEU A 6 6.72 4.92 1.31
CA LEU A 6 5.34 4.46 1.22
C LEU A 6 4.37 5.51 1.77
N LEU A 7 4.72 6.14 2.89
CA LEU A 7 3.92 7.22 3.45
C LEU A 7 3.78 8.39 2.48
N GLN A 8 4.87 8.73 1.79
CA GLN A 8 4.83 9.79 0.78
C GLN A 8 3.88 9.44 -0.35
N ILE A 9 3.85 8.17 -0.78
CA ILE A 9 2.92 7.71 -1.81
C ILE A 9 1.48 7.89 -1.33
N ILE A 10 1.19 7.48 -0.11
CA ILE A 10 -0.14 7.60 0.49
C ILE A 10 -0.56 9.08 0.54
N LEU A 11 0.33 9.97 0.96
CA LEU A 11 0.05 11.40 1.00
C LEU A 11 -0.26 11.96 -0.39
N LYS A 12 0.47 11.53 -1.41
CA LYS A 12 0.19 11.97 -2.77
C LYS A 12 -1.17 11.51 -3.26
N VAL A 13 -1.58 10.29 -2.91
CA VAL A 13 -2.90 9.78 -3.23
C VAL A 13 -3.98 10.60 -2.53
N GLU A 14 -3.78 10.94 -1.25
CA GLU A 14 -4.71 11.77 -0.48
C GLU A 14 -4.86 13.16 -1.10
N LEU A 15 -3.78 13.71 -1.64
CA LEU A 15 -3.78 14.99 -2.32
C LEU A 15 -4.29 14.89 -3.77
N LYS A 16 -4.63 13.69 -4.22
CA LYS A 16 -5.05 13.39 -5.59
C LYS A 16 -3.99 13.72 -6.63
N ASP A 17 -2.73 13.76 -6.21
CA ASP A 17 -1.58 13.92 -7.11
C ASP A 17 -1.14 12.55 -7.61
N PHE A 18 -1.96 11.97 -8.49
CA PHE A 18 -1.77 10.60 -8.94
C PHE A 18 -0.54 10.43 -9.84
N ILE A 19 -0.15 11.48 -10.55
CA ILE A 19 1.03 11.44 -11.40
C ILE A 19 2.28 11.25 -10.55
N SER A 20 2.45 12.07 -9.52
CA SER A 20 3.59 11.95 -8.61
C SER A 20 3.54 10.66 -7.82
N ALA A 21 2.35 10.23 -7.40
CA ALA A 21 2.18 8.97 -6.68
C ALA A 21 2.65 7.79 -7.53
N LYS A 22 2.28 7.75 -8.80
CA LYS A 22 2.66 6.67 -9.70
C LYS A 22 4.17 6.64 -9.94
N GLU A 23 4.78 7.80 -10.10
CA GLU A 23 6.24 7.89 -10.26
C GLU A 23 6.97 7.37 -9.02
N LYS A 24 6.48 7.73 -7.84
CA LYS A 24 7.05 7.26 -6.59
C LYS A 24 6.89 5.75 -6.43
N ILE A 25 5.77 5.19 -6.87
CA ILE A 25 5.56 3.74 -6.86
C ILE A 25 6.61 3.05 -7.74
N LYS A 26 6.82 3.56 -8.94
CA LYS A 26 7.82 2.99 -9.84
C LYS A 26 9.21 3.02 -9.24
N THR A 27 9.58 4.13 -8.63
CA THR A 27 10.88 4.30 -7.98
C THR A 27 11.00 3.32 -6.81
N LEU A 28 9.97 3.23 -5.99
CA LEU A 28 9.96 2.34 -4.84
C LEU A 28 10.11 0.88 -5.26
N LEU A 29 9.36 0.45 -6.26
CA LEU A 29 9.44 -0.92 -6.75
C LEU A 29 10.82 -1.24 -7.33
N SER A 30 11.45 -0.26 -7.97
CA SER A 30 12.79 -0.43 -8.52
C SER A 30 13.85 -0.49 -7.40
N CYS A 31 13.80 0.46 -6.46
CA CYS A 31 14.81 0.57 -5.42
C CYS A 31 14.73 -0.53 -4.37
N TYR A 32 13.53 -1.03 -4.09
CA TYR A 32 13.29 -2.00 -3.03
C TYR A 32 12.85 -3.36 -3.55
N LYS A 33 13.21 -3.68 -4.80
CA LYS A 33 12.82 -4.92 -5.45
C LYS A 33 13.22 -6.16 -4.64
N LYS A 34 14.45 -6.17 -4.12
CA LYS A 34 14.93 -7.30 -3.32
C LYS A 34 14.21 -7.39 -1.99
N LEU A 35 13.98 -6.24 -1.36
CA LEU A 35 13.29 -6.17 -0.07
C LEU A 35 11.87 -6.71 -0.18
N LEU A 36 11.17 -6.36 -1.26
CA LEU A 36 9.78 -6.75 -1.47
C LEU A 36 9.60 -8.24 -1.77
N LYS A 37 10.67 -8.97 -2.03
CA LYS A 37 10.62 -10.42 -2.20
C LYS A 37 10.51 -11.14 -0.86
N ASP A 38 10.87 -10.48 0.22
CA ASP A 38 10.78 -11.05 1.56
C ASP A 38 9.31 -11.11 2.00
N LYS A 39 8.92 -12.24 2.61
CA LYS A 39 7.55 -12.46 3.06
C LYS A 39 7.08 -11.45 4.08
N ILE A 40 7.98 -10.88 4.87
CA ILE A 40 7.59 -9.89 5.88
C ILE A 40 7.05 -8.61 5.26
N TYR A 41 7.31 -8.38 3.97
CA TYR A 41 6.82 -7.22 3.24
C TYR A 41 5.64 -7.55 2.34
N SER A 42 5.00 -8.71 2.52
CA SER A 42 3.84 -9.11 1.72
C SER A 42 2.70 -8.11 1.84
N VAL A 43 2.43 -7.63 3.06
CA VAL A 43 1.38 -6.64 3.32
C VAL A 43 1.67 -5.36 2.55
N ASP A 44 2.89 -4.88 2.61
CA ASP A 44 3.31 -3.65 1.94
C ASP A 44 3.21 -3.79 0.43
N LYS A 45 3.63 -4.92 -0.10
CA LYS A 45 3.57 -5.20 -1.53
C LYS A 45 2.14 -5.20 -2.04
N ASP A 46 1.23 -5.86 -1.32
CA ASP A 46 -0.17 -5.91 -1.71
C ASP A 46 -0.84 -4.55 -1.57
N LEU A 47 -0.46 -3.78 -0.56
CA LEU A 47 -0.94 -2.41 -0.42
C LEU A 47 -0.53 -1.54 -1.61
N ILE A 48 0.72 -1.65 -2.04
CA ILE A 48 1.22 -0.92 -3.21
C ILE A 48 0.41 -1.28 -4.45
N SER A 49 0.08 -2.56 -4.62
CA SER A 49 -0.74 -3.02 -5.73
C SER A 49 -2.13 -2.39 -5.71
N ILE A 50 -2.75 -2.30 -4.53
CA ILE A 50 -4.04 -1.66 -4.35
C ILE A 50 -3.95 -0.18 -4.70
N ILE A 51 -2.93 0.51 -4.20
CA ILE A 51 -2.72 1.93 -4.47
C ILE A 51 -2.58 2.17 -5.97
N ASN A 52 -1.81 1.33 -6.65
CA ASN A 52 -1.62 1.45 -8.09
C ASN A 52 -2.94 1.31 -8.85
N ASP A 53 -3.79 0.38 -8.42
CA ASP A 53 -5.11 0.20 -9.03
C ASP A 53 -6.03 1.40 -8.76
N ILE A 54 -5.94 2.00 -7.58
CA ILE A 54 -6.69 3.23 -7.26
C ILE A 54 -6.27 4.34 -8.22
N ILE A 55 -4.98 4.51 -8.43
CA ILE A 55 -4.43 5.53 -9.33
C ILE A 55 -4.93 5.30 -10.75
N ASP A 56 -4.97 4.04 -11.18
CA ASP A 56 -5.42 3.68 -12.52
C ASP A 56 -6.95 3.64 -12.65
N ASN A 57 -7.67 4.03 -11.61
CA ASN A 57 -9.13 4.08 -11.57
C ASN A 57 -9.79 2.71 -11.82
N LYS A 58 -9.15 1.66 -11.33
CA LYS A 58 -9.69 0.30 -11.41
C LYS A 58 -10.57 0.00 -10.20
N LEU A 59 -11.46 -0.97 -10.35
CA LEU A 59 -12.26 -1.44 -9.24
C LEU A 59 -11.38 -2.15 -8.22
N VAL A 60 -11.41 -1.69 -6.98
CA VAL A 60 -10.52 -2.20 -5.92
C VAL A 60 -11.26 -2.85 -4.77
N GLU A 61 -12.59 -2.81 -4.74
CA GLU A 61 -13.36 -3.32 -3.60
C GLU A 61 -13.01 -4.75 -3.22
N GLU A 62 -13.05 -5.66 -4.18
CA GLU A 62 -12.74 -7.07 -3.92
C GLU A 62 -11.31 -7.25 -3.47
N LYS A 63 -10.41 -6.49 -4.08
CA LYS A 63 -8.98 -6.54 -3.75
C LYS A 63 -8.72 -6.05 -2.33
N ILE A 64 -9.40 -4.98 -1.92
CA ILE A 64 -9.29 -4.45 -0.57
C ILE A 64 -9.87 -5.44 0.44
N ARG A 65 -11.02 -6.04 0.15
CA ARG A 65 -11.63 -7.03 1.03
C ARG A 65 -10.72 -8.26 1.20
N ALA A 66 -10.14 -8.73 0.11
CA ALA A 66 -9.19 -9.85 0.15
C ALA A 66 -7.95 -9.49 0.97
N PHE A 67 -7.45 -8.26 0.81
CA PHE A 67 -6.32 -7.76 1.57
C PHE A 67 -6.61 -7.77 3.07
N ILE A 68 -7.75 -7.23 3.47
CA ILE A 68 -8.16 -7.18 4.87
C ILE A 68 -8.31 -8.60 5.42
N LYS A 69 -9.00 -9.47 4.68
CA LYS A 69 -9.21 -10.85 5.11
C LYS A 69 -7.91 -11.62 5.26
N THR A 70 -6.98 -11.42 4.33
CA THR A 70 -5.71 -12.15 4.34
C THR A 70 -4.82 -11.73 5.51
N TYR A 71 -4.81 -10.44 5.83
CA TYR A 71 -3.80 -9.91 6.75
C TYR A 71 -4.35 -9.45 8.11
N SER A 72 -5.66 -9.43 8.30
CA SER A 72 -6.24 -8.94 9.57
C SER A 72 -5.77 -9.74 10.78
N ASP A 73 -5.58 -11.05 10.61
CA ASP A 73 -5.16 -11.94 11.70
C ASP A 73 -3.65 -12.10 11.77
N THR A 74 -2.91 -11.62 10.78
CA THR A 74 -1.47 -11.82 10.70
C THR A 74 -0.68 -10.59 11.08
N ILE A 75 -1.34 -9.46 11.35
CA ILE A 75 -0.64 -8.27 11.79
C ILE A 75 -0.07 -8.50 13.18
N ASN A 76 1.24 -8.50 13.24
CA ASN A 76 1.97 -8.64 14.49
C ASN A 76 1.93 -7.29 15.21
N PRO A 77 1.31 -7.19 16.39
CA PRO A 77 1.26 -5.93 17.13
C PRO A 77 2.62 -5.39 17.54
N SER A 78 3.65 -6.24 17.53
CA SER A 78 5.01 -5.78 17.79
C SER A 78 5.63 -5.07 16.59
N ARG A 79 5.00 -5.17 15.42
CA ARG A 79 5.45 -4.46 14.24
C ARG A 79 4.93 -3.03 14.32
N THR A 80 5.80 -2.13 14.72
CA THR A 80 5.48 -0.71 14.82
C THR A 80 5.38 -0.12 13.43
N THR A 81 4.22 -0.21 12.84
CA THR A 81 3.90 0.59 11.66
C THR A 81 3.16 1.81 12.14
N VAL A 82 3.68 2.97 11.80
CA VAL A 82 3.05 4.25 12.11
C VAL A 82 1.77 4.42 11.30
N ILE A 83 1.58 3.60 10.28
CA ILE A 83 0.48 3.71 9.33
C ILE A 83 -0.49 2.56 9.54
N ASP A 84 -1.75 2.88 9.80
CA ASP A 84 -2.82 1.91 9.83
C ASP A 84 -3.34 1.72 8.40
N TYR A 85 -2.74 0.77 7.70
CA TYR A 85 -3.09 0.50 6.31
C TYR A 85 -4.55 0.08 6.16
N PHE A 86 -5.07 -0.68 7.11
CA PHE A 86 -6.45 -1.19 7.02
C PHE A 86 -7.45 -0.06 7.11
N SER A 87 -7.27 0.85 8.06
CA SER A 87 -8.16 2.01 8.18
C SER A 87 -8.10 2.87 6.94
N TRP A 88 -6.91 3.04 6.39
CA TRP A 88 -6.73 3.86 5.21
C TRP A 88 -7.41 3.27 3.97
N VAL A 89 -7.19 1.98 3.70
CA VAL A 89 -7.78 1.35 2.50
C VAL A 89 -9.29 1.22 2.61
N LYS A 90 -9.84 1.10 3.82
CA LYS A 90 -11.29 1.04 4.03
C LYS A 90 -12.00 2.28 3.52
N LYS A 91 -11.34 3.42 3.44
CA LYS A 91 -11.92 4.63 2.88
C LYS A 91 -12.38 4.46 1.44
N PHE A 92 -11.77 3.53 0.72
CA PHE A 92 -12.07 3.28 -0.69
C PHE A 92 -13.13 2.20 -0.88
N LEU A 93 -13.63 1.60 0.20
CA LEU A 93 -14.77 0.71 0.17
C LEU A 93 -16.06 1.54 0.18
N LYS A 94 -16.99 1.16 -0.69
CA LYS A 94 -18.30 1.81 -0.73
C LYS A 94 -19.33 1.04 0.08
#